data_510b7ae09cb708b3c9b505ad2156f3a2
#
_entry.id   510b7ae09cb708b3c9b505ad2156f3a2
#
_cell.length_a   1.000
_cell.length_b   1.000
_cell.length_c   1.000
_cell.angle_alpha   90.00
_cell.angle_beta   90.00
_cell.angle_gamma   90.00
#
_symmetry.space_group_name_H-M   'P 1'
#
loop_
_entity.id
_entity.type
_entity.pdbx_description
1 polymer ?
#
loop_
_entity_poly.entity_id
_entity_poly.type
_entity_poly.pdbx_seq_one_letter_code
_entity_poly.pdbx_strand_id
1 'polypeptide(L)'
;IVSDQTQEVAKVNVEYEKVQEALPNMRLKENQIASELQKHTINLDNQEKEIDRANSAVEETQIRIQQIKNDMDREQFLFDDANENMERVREEKSILEKQQGDLFLDTNDQDADPSTSQRNNNPIIDYLDFEDGYEKAVAAVFSDELIASINEEQASHWRVLTYNQNSVFPDGITKFSNLIKAPENLKKKLDFVGLIKEKSSVLNLQENLLPGQILVSLEGEIWRWDGYVSKGKQNSSTKAVLEQLKNRRLKQLTKEEQQWMDISSKAQQRLDELKDREVKLHQDLEELRSMPNTISTEKTRLQSLINDNKQEYDKIAGELQQQEQAANEINKKLKLEEVKLTE
;
A
#
# COMPACT_ATOMS: atom_id res chain seq x y z
N ILE A 1 64.81 9.75 87.44
CA ILE A 1 64.47 10.67 86.32
C ILE A 1 64.68 9.95 85.01
N VAL A 2 65.82 9.36 84.73
CA VAL A 2 66.03 8.65 83.41
C VAL A 2 65.13 7.40 83.25
N SER A 3 64.87 6.66 84.36
CA SER A 3 63.95 5.52 84.34
C SER A 3 62.50 5.90 84.05
N ASP A 4 62.05 7.03 84.55
CA ASP A 4 60.66 7.51 84.33
C ASP A 4 60.44 8.02 82.90
N GLN A 5 61.46 8.68 82.34
CA GLN A 5 61.44 9.15 80.96
C GLN A 5 61.51 7.97 79.98
N THR A 6 62.27 6.94 80.22
CA THR A 6 62.34 5.72 79.42
C THR A 6 60.96 4.99 79.42
N GLN A 7 60.27 4.95 80.54
CA GLN A 7 58.93 4.41 80.62
C GLN A 7 57.87 5.24 79.80
N GLU A 8 58.00 6.56 79.84
CA GLU A 8 57.09 7.43 79.13
C GLU A 8 57.30 7.32 77.59
N VAL A 9 58.53 7.31 77.12
CA VAL A 9 58.88 7.02 75.73
C VAL A 9 58.31 5.66 75.27
N ALA A 10 58.46 4.63 76.07
CA ALA A 10 57.94 3.30 75.80
C ALA A 10 56.40 3.28 75.66
N LYS A 11 55.67 4.02 76.56
CA LYS A 11 54.21 4.13 76.49
C LYS A 11 53.74 4.85 75.17
N VAL A 12 54.33 5.99 74.89
CA VAL A 12 54.02 6.78 73.70
C VAL A 12 54.31 6.01 72.44
N ASN A 13 55.41 5.20 72.45
CA ASN A 13 55.73 4.37 71.30
C ASN A 13 54.70 3.25 71.09
N VAL A 14 54.20 2.60 72.11
CA VAL A 14 53.16 1.58 72.05
C VAL A 14 51.84 2.20 71.53
N GLU A 15 51.52 3.38 71.97
CA GLU A 15 50.33 4.11 71.45
C GLU A 15 50.52 4.44 69.97
N TYR A 16 51.68 4.90 69.56
CA TYR A 16 52.00 5.17 68.13
C TYR A 16 51.89 3.91 67.27
N GLU A 17 52.48 2.80 67.71
CA GLU A 17 52.42 1.51 66.97
C GLU A 17 50.98 1.04 66.82
N LYS A 18 50.12 1.11 67.84
CA LYS A 18 48.71 0.73 67.77
C LYS A 18 47.94 1.56 66.73
N VAL A 19 48.19 2.87 66.63
CA VAL A 19 47.56 3.75 65.65
C VAL A 19 48.12 3.42 64.24
N GLN A 20 49.43 3.23 64.13
CA GLN A 20 50.04 2.85 62.83
C GLN A 20 49.57 1.50 62.31
N GLU A 21 49.29 0.51 63.14
CA GLU A 21 48.72 -0.79 62.75
C GLU A 21 47.24 -0.67 62.24
N ALA A 22 46.48 0.26 62.86
CA ALA A 22 45.07 0.48 62.49
C ALA A 22 44.88 1.21 61.14
N LEU A 23 45.76 2.17 60.79
CA LEU A 23 45.66 3.02 59.62
C LEU A 23 45.62 2.25 58.28
N PRO A 24 46.45 1.22 58.00
CA PRO A 24 46.39 0.46 56.77
C PRO A 24 45.06 -0.25 56.57
N ASN A 25 44.48 -0.80 57.64
CA ASN A 25 43.18 -1.49 57.58
C ASN A 25 42.03 -0.52 57.29
N MET A 26 42.07 0.67 57.89
CA MET A 26 41.09 1.72 57.62
C MET A 26 41.16 2.23 56.17
N ARG A 27 42.36 2.49 55.64
CA ARG A 27 42.58 2.85 54.25
C ARG A 27 42.12 1.76 53.29
N LEU A 28 42.35 0.47 53.63
CA LEU A 28 41.87 -0.63 52.82
C LEU A 28 40.32 -0.63 52.74
N LYS A 29 39.64 -0.44 53.86
CA LYS A 29 38.17 -0.35 53.91
C LYS A 29 37.64 0.86 53.10
N GLU A 30 38.27 2.05 53.28
CA GLU A 30 37.92 3.26 52.55
C GLU A 30 38.01 3.00 51.02
N ASN A 31 39.14 2.42 50.55
CA ASN A 31 39.34 2.10 49.13
C ASN A 31 38.33 1.06 48.62
N GLN A 32 37.95 0.07 49.43
CA GLN A 32 36.94 -0.92 49.08
C GLN A 32 35.58 -0.25 48.86
N ILE A 33 35.14 0.57 49.79
CA ILE A 33 33.87 1.29 49.69
C ILE A 33 33.88 2.29 48.52
N ALA A 34 34.98 3.00 48.33
CA ALA A 34 35.14 3.88 47.17
C ALA A 34 34.98 3.13 45.82
N SER A 35 35.57 1.93 45.74
CA SER A 35 35.44 1.07 44.56
C SER A 35 34.00 0.58 44.34
N GLU A 36 33.29 0.21 45.41
CA GLU A 36 31.87 -0.19 45.34
C GLU A 36 30.97 0.97 44.95
N LEU A 37 31.17 2.15 45.54
CA LEU A 37 30.49 3.39 45.16
C LEU A 37 30.64 3.68 43.64
N GLN A 38 31.88 3.58 43.15
CA GLN A 38 32.14 3.79 41.71
C GLN A 38 31.39 2.77 40.83
N LYS A 39 31.40 1.49 41.23
CA LYS A 39 30.65 0.43 40.48
C LYS A 39 29.16 0.71 40.46
N HIS A 40 28.58 1.04 41.62
CA HIS A 40 27.13 1.33 41.73
C HIS A 40 26.74 2.57 40.94
N THR A 41 27.58 3.62 40.93
CA THR A 41 27.37 4.83 40.16
C THR A 41 27.39 4.57 38.63
N ILE A 42 28.35 3.75 38.18
CA ILE A 42 28.40 3.35 36.76
C ILE A 42 27.16 2.52 36.35
N ASN A 43 26.75 1.60 37.24
CA ASN A 43 25.54 0.81 37.00
C ASN A 43 24.29 1.69 36.95
N LEU A 44 24.19 2.70 37.82
CA LEU A 44 23.07 3.65 37.80
C LEU A 44 23.00 4.43 36.50
N ASP A 45 24.12 4.98 36.02
CA ASP A 45 24.21 5.68 34.75
C ASP A 45 23.82 4.78 33.54
N ASN A 46 24.24 3.52 33.57
CA ASN A 46 23.84 2.55 32.54
C ASN A 46 22.33 2.27 32.55
N GLN A 47 21.73 2.14 33.75
CA GLN A 47 20.28 1.93 33.88
C GLN A 47 19.49 3.14 33.40
N GLU A 48 19.95 4.36 33.67
CA GLU A 48 19.33 5.59 33.12
C GLU A 48 19.35 5.61 31.60
N LYS A 49 20.48 5.27 30.98
CA LYS A 49 20.61 5.16 29.52
C LYS A 49 19.71 4.09 28.92
N GLU A 50 19.48 2.98 29.62
CA GLU A 50 18.58 1.93 29.18
C GLU A 50 17.11 2.38 29.24
N ILE A 51 16.71 3.14 30.27
CA ILE A 51 15.38 3.74 30.33
C ILE A 51 15.15 4.70 29.14
N ASP A 52 16.12 5.57 28.87
CA ASP A 52 16.00 6.53 27.75
C ASP A 52 15.89 5.81 26.39
N ARG A 53 16.67 4.74 26.20
CA ARG A 53 16.57 3.90 24.99
C ARG A 53 15.22 3.22 24.88
N ALA A 54 14.70 2.67 25.97
CA ALA A 54 13.39 2.03 25.99
C ALA A 54 12.27 3.03 25.68
N ASN A 55 12.32 4.23 26.24
CA ASN A 55 11.36 5.29 25.97
C ASN A 55 11.40 5.74 24.49
N SER A 56 12.59 5.94 23.93
CA SER A 56 12.74 6.27 22.51
C SER A 56 12.21 5.14 21.60
N ALA A 57 12.45 3.89 21.96
CA ALA A 57 11.92 2.74 21.21
C ALA A 57 10.39 2.65 21.30
N VAL A 58 9.78 3.02 22.44
CA VAL A 58 8.33 3.15 22.59
C VAL A 58 7.77 4.17 21.60
N GLU A 59 8.36 5.37 21.53
CA GLU A 59 7.92 6.42 20.60
C GLU A 59 8.04 5.97 19.13
N GLU A 60 9.17 5.40 18.75
CA GLU A 60 9.37 4.86 17.40
C GLU A 60 8.34 3.78 17.05
N THR A 61 8.06 2.87 17.99
CA THR A 61 7.09 1.79 17.79
C THR A 61 5.67 2.33 17.63
N GLN A 62 5.30 3.37 18.39
CA GLN A 62 4.01 4.03 18.24
C GLN A 62 3.87 4.71 16.87
N ILE A 63 4.92 5.37 16.38
CA ILE A 63 4.93 5.95 15.04
C ILE A 63 4.73 4.87 13.97
N ARG A 64 5.42 3.72 14.10
CA ARG A 64 5.26 2.58 13.17
C ARG A 64 3.85 2.00 13.19
N ILE A 65 3.24 1.88 14.36
CA ILE A 65 1.83 1.44 14.47
C ILE A 65 0.91 2.42 13.74
N GLN A 66 1.12 3.72 13.90
CA GLN A 66 0.31 4.72 13.20
C GLN A 66 0.49 4.66 11.68
N GLN A 67 1.71 4.42 11.20
CA GLN A 67 1.97 4.22 9.76
C GLN A 67 1.24 2.99 9.23
N ILE A 68 1.28 1.86 9.94
CA ILE A 68 0.55 0.65 9.55
C ILE A 68 -0.95 0.90 9.49
N LYS A 69 -1.53 1.64 10.44
CA LYS A 69 -2.97 2.00 10.40
C LYS A 69 -3.32 2.81 9.16
N ASN A 70 -2.50 3.80 8.81
CA ASN A 70 -2.70 4.58 7.60
C ASN A 70 -2.58 3.72 6.33
N ASP A 71 -1.68 2.74 6.31
CA ASP A 71 -1.53 1.82 5.19
C ASP A 71 -2.73 0.86 5.12
N MET A 72 -3.24 0.38 6.27
CA MET A 72 -4.47 -0.42 6.34
C MET A 72 -5.68 0.33 5.80
N ASP A 73 -5.84 1.60 6.16
CA ASP A 73 -6.94 2.44 5.65
C ASP A 73 -6.89 2.58 4.12
N ARG A 74 -5.69 2.69 3.54
CA ARG A 74 -5.49 2.71 2.08
C ARG A 74 -5.85 1.40 1.41
N GLU A 75 -5.38 0.29 1.94
CA GLU A 75 -5.69 -1.03 1.37
C GLU A 75 -7.16 -1.38 1.56
N GLN A 76 -7.79 -0.95 2.65
CA GLN A 76 -9.23 -1.11 2.87
C GLN A 76 -10.03 -0.32 1.81
N PHE A 77 -9.63 0.92 1.53
CA PHE A 77 -10.26 1.70 0.47
C PHE A 77 -10.14 1.03 -0.90
N LEU A 78 -8.95 0.49 -1.25
CA LEU A 78 -8.76 -0.23 -2.50
C LEU A 78 -9.61 -1.50 -2.59
N PHE A 79 -9.74 -2.22 -1.49
CA PHE A 79 -10.59 -3.41 -1.38
C PHE A 79 -12.06 -3.08 -1.60
N ASP A 80 -12.56 -2.04 -0.94
CA ASP A 80 -13.95 -1.62 -1.03
C ASP A 80 -14.28 -1.08 -2.43
N ASP A 81 -13.41 -0.24 -3.01
CA ASP A 81 -13.57 0.28 -4.38
C ASP A 81 -13.56 -0.85 -5.42
N ALA A 82 -12.67 -1.82 -5.28
CA ALA A 82 -12.62 -2.97 -6.18
C ALA A 82 -13.89 -3.83 -6.09
N ASN A 83 -14.43 -4.04 -4.90
CA ASN A 83 -15.66 -4.79 -4.71
C ASN A 83 -16.89 -4.04 -5.27
N GLU A 84 -16.99 -2.72 -5.07
CA GLU A 84 -18.06 -1.91 -5.65
C GLU A 84 -18.02 -1.94 -7.19
N ASN A 85 -16.83 -1.81 -7.78
CA ASN A 85 -16.67 -1.91 -9.23
C ASN A 85 -17.02 -3.32 -9.74
N MET A 86 -16.64 -4.36 -9.03
CA MET A 86 -16.97 -5.74 -9.36
C MET A 86 -18.48 -5.99 -9.32
N GLU A 87 -19.20 -5.45 -8.35
CA GLU A 87 -20.67 -5.53 -8.27
C GLU A 87 -21.33 -4.84 -9.46
N ARG A 88 -20.89 -3.61 -9.80
CA ARG A 88 -21.39 -2.89 -11.00
C ARG A 88 -21.20 -3.70 -12.28
N VAL A 89 -20.03 -4.29 -12.46
CA VAL A 89 -19.74 -5.13 -13.63
C VAL A 89 -20.64 -6.37 -13.66
N ARG A 90 -20.88 -7.01 -12.52
CA ARG A 90 -21.78 -8.17 -12.40
C ARG A 90 -23.24 -7.83 -12.69
N GLU A 91 -23.70 -6.70 -12.22
CA GLU A 91 -25.06 -6.20 -12.52
C GLU A 91 -25.25 -5.97 -14.02
N GLU A 92 -24.32 -5.25 -14.68
CA GLU A 92 -24.37 -5.03 -16.12
C GLU A 92 -24.35 -6.35 -16.89
N LYS A 93 -23.48 -7.30 -16.51
CA LYS A 93 -23.41 -8.64 -17.09
C LYS A 93 -24.74 -9.40 -16.93
N SER A 94 -25.35 -9.35 -15.75
CA SER A 94 -26.64 -10.00 -15.48
C SER A 94 -27.77 -9.42 -16.34
N ILE A 95 -27.81 -8.08 -16.52
CA ILE A 95 -28.78 -7.40 -17.39
C ILE A 95 -28.61 -7.87 -18.84
N LEU A 96 -27.38 -7.90 -19.33
CA LEU A 96 -27.07 -8.36 -20.68
C LEU A 96 -27.42 -9.86 -20.88
N GLU A 97 -27.17 -10.72 -19.92
CA GLU A 97 -27.53 -12.14 -19.98
C GLU A 97 -29.03 -12.38 -19.98
N LYS A 98 -29.78 -11.67 -19.14
CA LYS A 98 -31.27 -11.76 -19.12
C LYS A 98 -31.90 -11.33 -20.43
N GLN A 99 -31.43 -10.23 -21.04
CA GLN A 99 -31.89 -9.80 -22.36
C GLN A 99 -31.60 -10.84 -23.45
N GLN A 100 -30.68 -11.80 -23.27
CA GLN A 100 -30.42 -12.91 -24.17
C GLN A 100 -31.52 -13.97 -24.09
N GLY A 101 -32.05 -14.25 -22.91
CA GLY A 101 -33.15 -15.19 -22.69
C GLY A 101 -34.44 -14.77 -23.41
N ASP A 102 -34.79 -13.47 -23.35
CA ASP A 102 -36.02 -12.95 -23.95
C ASP A 102 -36.00 -12.97 -25.50
N LEU A 103 -34.82 -12.86 -26.11
CA LEU A 103 -34.65 -12.94 -27.57
C LEU A 103 -34.82 -14.35 -28.14
N PHE A 104 -34.55 -15.40 -27.33
CA PHE A 104 -34.72 -16.80 -27.74
C PHE A 104 -36.17 -17.32 -27.61
N LEU A 105 -37.01 -16.66 -26.80
CA LEU A 105 -38.39 -17.08 -26.59
C LEU A 105 -39.33 -16.73 -27.77
N ASP A 106 -38.93 -15.79 -28.65
CA ASP A 106 -39.74 -15.29 -29.77
C ASP A 106 -39.42 -15.96 -31.14
N THR A 107 -38.54 -16.96 -31.19
CA THR A 107 -38.18 -17.66 -32.43
C THR A 107 -38.57 -19.10 -32.42
N ASN A 108 -39.82 -19.36 -32.90
CA ASN A 108 -40.25 -20.65 -33.40
C ASN A 108 -39.74 -20.91 -34.85
N ASP A 109 -38.56 -20.44 -35.23
CA ASP A 109 -37.94 -20.77 -36.52
C ASP A 109 -37.04 -21.99 -36.33
N GLN A 110 -37.63 -23.18 -36.67
CA GLN A 110 -37.01 -24.51 -36.61
C GLN A 110 -36.01 -24.79 -37.76
N ASP A 111 -35.62 -23.78 -38.56
CA ASP A 111 -34.81 -23.99 -39.79
C ASP A 111 -33.38 -23.40 -39.72
N ALA A 112 -32.83 -23.18 -38.55
CA ALA A 112 -31.42 -22.81 -38.44
C ALA A 112 -30.50 -24.02 -38.32
N ASP A 113 -29.91 -24.44 -39.43
CA ASP A 113 -28.87 -25.49 -39.49
C ASP A 113 -27.67 -25.13 -38.61
N PRO A 114 -27.35 -25.89 -37.53
CA PRO A 114 -26.24 -25.64 -36.66
C PRO A 114 -24.85 -25.79 -37.31
N SER A 115 -24.79 -26.32 -38.53
CA SER A 115 -23.53 -26.61 -39.22
C SER A 115 -22.88 -25.41 -39.90
N THR A 116 -23.56 -24.25 -40.02
CA THR A 116 -23.03 -23.05 -40.64
C THR A 116 -22.28 -22.08 -39.74
N SER A 117 -22.15 -22.35 -38.46
CA SER A 117 -21.35 -21.54 -37.56
C SER A 117 -19.85 -21.93 -37.56
N GLN A 118 -19.21 -21.93 -38.73
CA GLN A 118 -17.76 -21.66 -38.77
C GLN A 118 -17.56 -20.24 -38.31
N ARG A 119 -17.27 -20.08 -37.01
CA ARG A 119 -16.88 -18.79 -36.42
C ARG A 119 -15.66 -18.31 -37.20
N ASN A 120 -15.85 -17.33 -38.11
CA ASN A 120 -14.74 -16.64 -38.72
C ASN A 120 -13.83 -16.11 -37.61
N ASN A 121 -12.59 -16.57 -37.57
CA ASN A 121 -11.59 -15.98 -36.67
C ASN A 121 -11.41 -14.51 -37.06
N ASN A 122 -11.60 -13.61 -36.13
CA ASN A 122 -11.47 -12.16 -36.27
C ASN A 122 -12.53 -11.48 -37.17
N PRO A 123 -13.82 -11.50 -36.83
CA PRO A 123 -14.84 -10.74 -37.54
C PRO A 123 -14.59 -9.24 -37.40
N ILE A 124 -14.91 -8.46 -38.46
CA ILE A 124 -14.60 -7.01 -38.51
C ILE A 124 -15.32 -6.22 -37.41
N ILE A 125 -16.45 -6.71 -36.93
CA ILE A 125 -17.22 -6.11 -35.84
C ILE A 125 -16.39 -5.96 -34.55
N ASP A 126 -15.43 -6.86 -34.30
CA ASP A 126 -14.57 -6.82 -33.12
C ASP A 126 -13.58 -5.65 -33.12
N TYR A 127 -13.41 -5.01 -34.25
CA TYR A 127 -12.52 -3.87 -34.47
C TYR A 127 -13.25 -2.54 -34.63
N LEU A 128 -14.59 -2.51 -34.53
CA LEU A 128 -15.38 -1.30 -34.53
C LEU A 128 -15.48 -0.71 -33.11
N ASP A 129 -15.30 0.62 -33.02
CA ASP A 129 -15.49 1.36 -31.79
C ASP A 129 -16.43 2.56 -32.07
N PHE A 130 -17.55 2.63 -31.36
CA PHE A 130 -18.58 3.65 -31.49
C PHE A 130 -19.36 3.83 -30.20
N GLU A 131 -19.98 4.99 -30.03
CA GLU A 131 -20.79 5.32 -28.87
C GLU A 131 -22.09 4.50 -28.82
N ASP A 132 -22.66 4.34 -27.62
CA ASP A 132 -23.95 3.69 -27.40
C ASP A 132 -25.07 4.41 -28.17
N GLY A 133 -25.97 3.63 -28.72
CA GLY A 133 -27.09 4.13 -29.53
C GLY A 133 -26.87 4.05 -31.05
N TYR A 134 -25.65 3.74 -31.52
CA TYR A 134 -25.36 3.56 -32.96
C TYR A 134 -25.53 2.12 -33.43
N GLU A 135 -25.79 1.16 -32.55
CA GLU A 135 -25.83 -0.28 -32.84
C GLU A 135 -26.80 -0.63 -33.99
N LYS A 136 -28.00 -0.05 -33.96
CA LYS A 136 -29.01 -0.29 -34.99
C LYS A 136 -28.61 0.29 -36.33
N ALA A 137 -27.99 1.47 -36.34
CA ALA A 137 -27.50 2.11 -37.56
C ALA A 137 -26.34 1.30 -38.15
N VAL A 138 -25.39 0.86 -37.34
CA VAL A 138 -24.28 0.00 -37.78
C VAL A 138 -24.78 -1.33 -38.30
N ALA A 139 -25.68 -1.99 -37.57
CA ALA A 139 -26.28 -3.25 -38.02
C ALA A 139 -27.06 -3.11 -39.33
N ALA A 140 -27.76 -2.00 -39.55
CA ALA A 140 -28.50 -1.73 -40.75
C ALA A 140 -27.58 -1.51 -41.95
N VAL A 141 -26.49 -0.76 -41.81
CA VAL A 141 -25.55 -0.42 -42.90
C VAL A 141 -24.73 -1.62 -43.34
N PHE A 142 -24.32 -2.46 -42.41
CA PHE A 142 -23.39 -3.55 -42.71
C PHE A 142 -24.08 -4.92 -42.82
N SER A 143 -25.18 -5.13 -42.10
CA SER A 143 -25.87 -6.44 -42.08
C SER A 143 -24.89 -7.60 -41.82
N ASP A 144 -24.95 -8.66 -42.62
CA ASP A 144 -24.09 -9.85 -42.53
C ASP A 144 -22.61 -9.58 -42.82
N GLU A 145 -22.27 -8.44 -43.41
CA GLU A 145 -20.90 -8.07 -43.74
C GLU A 145 -20.03 -7.82 -42.48
N LEU A 146 -20.67 -7.55 -41.33
CA LEU A 146 -19.96 -7.38 -40.06
C LEU A 146 -19.31 -8.67 -39.52
N ILE A 147 -19.77 -9.83 -39.98
CA ILE A 147 -19.22 -11.13 -39.63
C ILE A 147 -17.97 -11.46 -40.45
N ALA A 148 -17.78 -10.78 -41.61
CA ALA A 148 -16.64 -11.00 -42.47
C ALA A 148 -15.32 -10.67 -41.76
N SER A 149 -14.28 -11.43 -42.07
CA SER A 149 -12.97 -11.30 -41.45
C SER A 149 -12.16 -10.12 -42.04
N ILE A 150 -11.19 -9.63 -41.26
CA ILE A 150 -10.11 -8.79 -41.79
C ILE A 150 -8.98 -9.58 -42.45
N ASN A 151 -8.95 -10.92 -42.24
CA ASN A 151 -7.96 -11.79 -42.85
C ASN A 151 -8.38 -12.19 -44.25
N GLU A 152 -7.60 -11.84 -45.27
CA GLU A 152 -7.86 -12.11 -46.69
C GLU A 152 -7.87 -13.61 -47.05
N GLU A 153 -7.39 -14.50 -46.15
CA GLU A 153 -7.46 -15.97 -46.34
C GLU A 153 -8.86 -16.55 -46.11
N GLN A 154 -9.75 -15.79 -45.47
CA GLN A 154 -11.12 -16.22 -45.18
C GLN A 154 -12.02 -16.06 -46.42
N ALA A 155 -13.02 -16.95 -46.53
CA ALA A 155 -13.98 -16.94 -47.67
C ALA A 155 -14.73 -15.60 -47.78
N SER A 156 -15.07 -14.97 -46.66
CA SER A 156 -15.65 -13.62 -46.60
C SER A 156 -14.72 -12.72 -45.81
N HIS A 157 -14.15 -11.73 -46.48
CA HIS A 157 -13.18 -10.83 -45.89
C HIS A 157 -13.26 -9.41 -46.45
N TRP A 158 -12.78 -8.46 -45.66
CA TRP A 158 -12.64 -7.07 -46.02
C TRP A 158 -11.21 -6.77 -46.46
N ARG A 159 -11.06 -6.18 -47.69
CA ARG A 159 -9.77 -5.75 -48.23
C ARG A 159 -9.57 -4.25 -48.07
N VAL A 160 -8.34 -3.82 -47.85
CA VAL A 160 -7.98 -2.41 -47.94
C VAL A 160 -8.00 -1.98 -49.39
N LEU A 161 -8.81 -0.99 -49.74
CA LEU A 161 -8.89 -0.44 -51.09
C LEU A 161 -8.47 1.03 -51.04
N THR A 162 -7.51 1.37 -51.92
CA THR A 162 -7.18 2.78 -52.16
C THR A 162 -8.28 3.42 -52.98
N TYR A 163 -8.75 4.58 -52.57
CA TYR A 163 -9.75 5.34 -53.28
C TYR A 163 -9.44 6.83 -53.20
N ASN A 164 -9.69 7.55 -54.32
CA ASN A 164 -9.36 8.97 -54.43
C ASN A 164 -10.62 9.88 -54.45
N GLN A 165 -11.81 9.33 -54.18
CA GLN A 165 -13.06 10.09 -54.19
C GLN A 165 -13.45 10.49 -52.78
N ASN A 166 -13.53 11.78 -52.50
CA ASN A 166 -14.16 12.30 -51.31
C ASN A 166 -15.68 12.27 -51.49
N SER A 167 -16.37 11.44 -50.71
CA SER A 167 -17.80 11.51 -50.57
C SER A 167 -18.18 12.81 -49.86
N VAL A 168 -18.94 13.68 -50.51
CA VAL A 168 -19.47 14.92 -49.92
C VAL A 168 -20.95 14.72 -49.69
N PHE A 169 -21.42 14.96 -48.49
CA PHE A 169 -22.83 14.96 -48.13
C PHE A 169 -23.35 16.40 -48.01
N PRO A 170 -24.63 16.64 -48.23
CA PRO A 170 -25.26 17.91 -47.92
C PRO A 170 -25.16 18.31 -46.45
N ASP A 171 -25.37 19.59 -46.14
CA ASP A 171 -25.34 20.10 -44.77
C ASP A 171 -26.35 19.38 -43.89
N GLY A 172 -25.98 19.13 -42.62
CA GLY A 172 -26.79 18.42 -41.65
C GLY A 172 -26.60 16.90 -41.60
N ILE A 173 -25.78 16.32 -42.51
CA ILE A 173 -25.46 14.89 -42.53
C ILE A 173 -24.04 14.68 -41.99
N THR A 174 -23.91 13.82 -41.01
CA THR A 174 -22.60 13.46 -40.42
C THR A 174 -22.10 12.16 -41.04
N LYS A 175 -20.87 12.15 -41.57
CA LYS A 175 -20.26 10.92 -42.10
C LYS A 175 -20.05 9.90 -40.98
N PHE A 176 -20.31 8.64 -41.26
CA PHE A 176 -20.06 7.53 -40.35
C PHE A 176 -18.57 7.37 -40.00
N SER A 177 -17.67 7.68 -40.94
CA SER A 177 -16.23 7.70 -40.69
C SER A 177 -15.78 8.67 -39.58
N ASN A 178 -16.60 9.68 -39.27
CA ASN A 178 -16.34 10.62 -38.18
C ASN A 178 -16.92 10.15 -36.80
N LEU A 179 -17.82 9.16 -36.84
CA LEU A 179 -18.57 8.67 -35.65
C LEU A 179 -18.09 7.30 -35.21
N ILE A 180 -17.52 6.52 -36.12
CA ILE A 180 -17.12 5.14 -35.89
C ILE A 180 -15.64 5.01 -36.14
N LYS A 181 -14.88 4.59 -35.13
CA LYS A 181 -13.50 4.18 -35.32
C LYS A 181 -13.49 2.77 -35.86
N ALA A 182 -12.83 2.58 -36.97
CA ALA A 182 -12.80 1.32 -37.71
C ALA A 182 -11.45 1.08 -38.37
N PRO A 183 -11.11 -0.18 -38.70
CA PRO A 183 -9.95 -0.52 -39.51
C PRO A 183 -10.03 0.12 -40.91
N GLU A 184 -8.87 0.29 -41.53
CA GLU A 184 -8.75 0.92 -42.85
C GLU A 184 -9.56 0.21 -43.93
N ASN A 185 -9.77 -1.10 -43.78
CA ASN A 185 -10.61 -1.92 -44.65
C ASN A 185 -12.05 -1.38 -44.79
N LEU A 186 -12.61 -0.74 -43.76
CA LEU A 186 -13.96 -0.19 -43.77
C LEU A 186 -14.03 1.30 -44.14
N LYS A 187 -12.91 2.00 -44.16
CA LYS A 187 -12.87 3.45 -44.34
C LYS A 187 -13.66 3.91 -45.59
N LYS A 188 -13.46 3.23 -46.70
CA LYS A 188 -14.18 3.55 -47.94
C LYS A 188 -15.70 3.44 -47.78
N LYS A 189 -16.21 2.37 -47.16
CA LYS A 189 -17.64 2.19 -46.92
C LYS A 189 -18.17 3.24 -45.96
N LEU A 190 -17.49 3.49 -44.84
CA LEU A 190 -17.90 4.47 -43.85
C LEU A 190 -17.93 5.92 -44.38
N ASP A 191 -17.05 6.27 -45.32
CA ASP A 191 -17.04 7.58 -45.96
C ASP A 191 -18.24 7.80 -46.89
N PHE A 192 -18.88 6.73 -47.37
CA PHE A 192 -20.07 6.78 -48.23
C PHE A 192 -21.38 6.59 -47.44
N VAL A 193 -21.33 6.53 -46.11
CA VAL A 193 -22.50 6.45 -45.22
C VAL A 193 -22.65 7.76 -44.47
N GLY A 194 -23.82 8.36 -44.53
CA GLY A 194 -24.20 9.56 -43.81
C GLY A 194 -25.27 9.28 -42.76
N LEU A 195 -25.04 9.72 -41.51
CA LEU A 195 -26.06 9.69 -40.46
C LEU A 195 -26.97 10.90 -40.58
N ILE A 196 -28.30 10.65 -40.59
CA ILE A 196 -29.32 11.69 -40.53
C ILE A 196 -29.96 11.74 -39.16
N LYS A 197 -30.17 12.96 -38.66
CA LYS A 197 -30.89 13.20 -37.38
C LYS A 197 -32.36 13.56 -37.60
N GLU A 198 -32.64 14.32 -38.65
CA GLU A 198 -33.98 14.77 -39.00
C GLU A 198 -34.49 14.07 -40.26
N LYS A 199 -35.66 13.42 -40.14
CA LYS A 199 -36.26 12.62 -41.22
C LYS A 199 -37.16 13.45 -42.18
N SER A 200 -37.51 14.68 -41.83
CA SER A 200 -38.42 15.51 -42.61
C SER A 200 -37.98 15.82 -44.05
N SER A 201 -36.69 15.88 -44.29
CA SER A 201 -36.09 16.19 -45.58
C SER A 201 -35.43 14.99 -46.30
N VAL A 202 -35.54 13.78 -45.73
CA VAL A 202 -34.77 12.63 -46.19
C VAL A 202 -35.03 12.20 -47.62
N LEU A 203 -36.27 12.31 -48.08
CA LEU A 203 -36.64 11.96 -49.47
C LEU A 203 -35.95 12.90 -50.50
N ASN A 204 -35.95 14.20 -50.23
CA ASN A 204 -35.24 15.17 -51.06
C ASN A 204 -33.70 14.96 -51.01
N LEU A 205 -33.20 14.55 -49.87
CA LEU A 205 -31.77 14.22 -49.69
C LEU A 205 -31.42 12.96 -50.46
N GLN A 206 -32.29 11.95 -50.51
CA GLN A 206 -32.09 10.70 -51.22
C GLN A 206 -31.95 10.93 -52.72
N GLU A 207 -32.76 11.81 -53.30
CA GLU A 207 -32.70 12.13 -54.75
C GLU A 207 -31.36 12.74 -55.17
N ASN A 208 -30.65 13.36 -54.25
CA ASN A 208 -29.36 14.01 -54.48
C ASN A 208 -28.15 13.16 -54.07
N LEU A 209 -28.33 11.90 -53.69
CA LEU A 209 -27.25 11.01 -53.32
C LEU A 209 -26.44 10.60 -54.56
N LEU A 210 -25.12 10.63 -54.40
CA LEU A 210 -24.19 10.14 -55.42
C LEU A 210 -24.11 8.60 -55.38
N PRO A 211 -23.77 7.95 -56.50
CA PRO A 211 -23.58 6.50 -56.55
C PRO A 211 -22.71 5.96 -55.39
N GLY A 212 -23.23 4.96 -54.70
CA GLY A 212 -22.58 4.35 -53.53
C GLY A 212 -22.93 4.99 -52.19
N GLN A 213 -23.56 6.17 -52.15
CA GLN A 213 -23.95 6.83 -50.92
C GLN A 213 -25.19 6.19 -50.26
N ILE A 214 -25.18 6.15 -48.93
CA ILE A 214 -26.25 5.61 -48.11
C ILE A 214 -26.51 6.62 -46.97
N LEU A 215 -27.78 6.91 -46.72
CA LEU A 215 -28.21 7.59 -45.49
C LEU A 215 -28.77 6.57 -44.52
N VAL A 216 -28.48 6.76 -43.25
CA VAL A 216 -28.96 5.90 -42.16
C VAL A 216 -29.45 6.75 -41.00
N SER A 217 -30.53 6.33 -40.32
CA SER A 217 -30.98 6.90 -39.07
C SER A 217 -30.49 6.08 -37.89
N LEU A 218 -30.56 6.65 -36.67
CA LEU A 218 -30.22 5.92 -35.43
C LEU A 218 -31.14 4.71 -35.18
N GLU A 219 -32.37 4.76 -35.69
CA GLU A 219 -33.32 3.65 -35.65
C GLU A 219 -33.03 2.53 -36.64
N GLY A 220 -32.03 2.71 -37.53
CA GLY A 220 -31.62 1.74 -38.52
C GLY A 220 -32.42 1.79 -39.81
N GLU A 221 -33.09 2.89 -40.09
CA GLU A 221 -33.70 3.12 -41.41
C GLU A 221 -32.64 3.51 -42.44
N ILE A 222 -32.76 3.00 -43.67
CA ILE A 222 -31.77 3.20 -44.73
C ILE A 222 -32.46 3.82 -45.95
N TRP A 223 -31.74 4.77 -46.57
CA TRP A 223 -32.06 5.35 -47.90
C TRP A 223 -30.79 5.30 -48.75
N ARG A 224 -30.88 4.62 -49.88
CA ARG A 224 -29.75 4.44 -50.80
C ARG A 224 -29.92 5.31 -52.07
N TRP A 225 -28.78 5.59 -52.68
CA TRP A 225 -28.69 6.36 -53.90
C TRP A 225 -29.47 5.75 -55.10
N ASP A 226 -29.69 4.43 -55.10
CA ASP A 226 -30.41 3.67 -56.14
C ASP A 226 -31.93 3.59 -55.88
N GLY A 227 -32.47 4.37 -54.95
CA GLY A 227 -33.88 4.42 -54.62
C GLY A 227 -34.35 3.37 -53.60
N TYR A 228 -33.44 2.51 -53.11
CA TYR A 228 -33.80 1.54 -52.08
C TYR A 228 -34.07 2.24 -50.73
N VAL A 229 -35.18 1.87 -50.07
CA VAL A 229 -35.55 2.35 -48.75
C VAL A 229 -35.89 1.16 -47.84
N SER A 230 -35.29 1.13 -46.65
CA SER A 230 -35.64 0.16 -45.62
C SER A 230 -36.07 0.90 -44.36
N LYS A 231 -37.22 0.53 -43.82
CA LYS A 231 -37.79 1.16 -42.62
C LYS A 231 -37.36 0.45 -41.33
N GLY A 232 -36.16 -0.10 -41.29
CA GLY A 232 -35.59 -0.61 -40.00
C GLY A 232 -36.27 -1.88 -39.47
N LYS A 233 -36.89 -2.70 -40.33
CA LYS A 233 -37.39 -4.02 -39.87
C LYS A 233 -36.19 -4.84 -39.43
N GLN A 234 -36.25 -5.34 -38.17
CA GLN A 234 -35.22 -6.27 -37.63
C GLN A 234 -35.22 -7.54 -38.50
N ASN A 235 -34.26 -7.59 -39.43
CA ASN A 235 -33.97 -8.81 -40.18
C ASN A 235 -33.14 -9.75 -39.29
N SER A 236 -33.10 -11.06 -39.60
CA SER A 236 -32.27 -12.05 -38.87
C SER A 236 -30.82 -11.64 -38.72
N SER A 237 -30.25 -10.96 -39.72
CA SER A 237 -28.91 -10.38 -39.73
C SER A 237 -28.70 -9.29 -38.66
N THR A 238 -29.69 -8.43 -38.43
CA THR A 238 -29.62 -7.39 -37.39
C THR A 238 -29.58 -8.01 -35.99
N LYS A 239 -30.34 -9.11 -35.77
CA LYS A 239 -30.31 -9.88 -34.51
C LYS A 239 -28.94 -10.50 -34.28
N ALA A 240 -28.34 -11.13 -35.29
CA ALA A 240 -27.02 -11.76 -35.21
C ALA A 240 -25.92 -10.72 -34.87
N VAL A 241 -25.98 -9.52 -35.43
CA VAL A 241 -25.04 -8.43 -35.16
C VAL A 241 -25.19 -7.91 -33.72
N LEU A 242 -26.43 -7.66 -33.28
CA LEU A 242 -26.71 -7.26 -31.90
C LEU A 242 -26.24 -8.31 -30.89
N GLU A 243 -26.41 -9.59 -31.20
CA GLU A 243 -25.91 -10.69 -30.40
C GLU A 243 -24.37 -10.71 -30.31
N GLN A 244 -23.67 -10.44 -31.42
CA GLN A 244 -22.21 -10.38 -31.40
C GLN A 244 -21.69 -9.17 -30.61
N LEU A 245 -22.29 -7.99 -30.76
CA LEU A 245 -21.94 -6.82 -29.94
C LEU A 245 -22.12 -7.10 -28.45
N LYS A 246 -23.21 -7.74 -28.10
CA LYS A 246 -23.51 -8.18 -26.77
C LYS A 246 -22.49 -9.19 -26.23
N ASN A 247 -22.16 -10.20 -27.03
CA ASN A 247 -21.14 -11.20 -26.69
C ASN A 247 -19.75 -10.57 -26.52
N ARG A 248 -19.43 -9.55 -27.33
CA ARG A 248 -18.21 -8.75 -27.16
C ARG A 248 -18.21 -8.01 -25.83
N ARG A 249 -19.31 -7.31 -25.50
CA ARG A 249 -19.43 -6.60 -24.21
C ARG A 249 -19.35 -7.57 -23.02
N LEU A 250 -19.99 -8.73 -23.08
CA LEU A 250 -19.89 -9.78 -22.07
C LEU A 250 -18.45 -10.28 -21.87
N LYS A 251 -17.70 -10.47 -22.96
CA LYS A 251 -16.27 -10.82 -22.86
C LYS A 251 -15.44 -9.70 -22.21
N GLN A 252 -15.73 -8.44 -22.54
CA GLN A 252 -15.06 -7.29 -21.93
C GLN A 252 -15.37 -7.23 -20.42
N LEU A 253 -16.65 -7.31 -20.06
CA LEU A 253 -17.09 -7.32 -18.66
C LEU A 253 -16.47 -8.48 -17.86
N THR A 254 -16.36 -9.67 -18.46
CA THR A 254 -15.69 -10.80 -17.81
C THR A 254 -14.22 -10.51 -17.54
N LYS A 255 -13.54 -9.82 -18.44
CA LYS A 255 -12.15 -9.43 -18.24
C LYS A 255 -12.01 -8.32 -17.18
N GLU A 256 -12.91 -7.34 -17.20
CA GLU A 256 -12.98 -6.29 -16.19
C GLU A 256 -13.27 -6.87 -14.80
N GLU A 257 -14.22 -7.80 -14.69
CA GLU A 257 -14.52 -8.52 -13.44
C GLU A 257 -13.28 -9.23 -12.89
N GLN A 258 -12.53 -9.92 -13.75
CA GLN A 258 -11.30 -10.59 -13.34
C GLN A 258 -10.24 -9.60 -12.83
N GLN A 259 -10.10 -8.46 -13.49
CA GLN A 259 -9.15 -7.42 -13.07
C GLN A 259 -9.51 -6.87 -11.67
N TRP A 260 -10.78 -6.59 -11.44
CA TRP A 260 -11.24 -6.11 -10.12
C TRP A 260 -11.11 -7.18 -9.04
N MET A 261 -11.36 -8.44 -9.37
CA MET A 261 -11.17 -9.58 -8.46
C MET A 261 -9.68 -9.72 -8.06
N ASP A 262 -8.76 -9.55 -9.00
CA ASP A 262 -7.33 -9.61 -8.73
C ASP A 262 -6.87 -8.44 -7.82
N ILE A 263 -7.42 -7.23 -8.02
CA ILE A 263 -7.16 -6.06 -7.18
C ILE A 263 -7.68 -6.30 -5.76
N SER A 264 -8.95 -6.72 -5.62
CA SER A 264 -9.59 -7.03 -4.34
C SER A 264 -8.81 -8.09 -3.55
N SER A 265 -8.42 -9.19 -4.23
CA SER A 265 -7.64 -10.27 -3.61
C SER A 265 -6.28 -9.79 -3.10
N LYS A 266 -5.57 -8.96 -3.88
CA LYS A 266 -4.28 -8.40 -3.46
C LYS A 266 -4.41 -7.43 -2.29
N ALA A 267 -5.42 -6.58 -2.31
CA ALA A 267 -5.70 -5.65 -1.22
C ALA A 267 -6.04 -6.41 0.08
N GLN A 268 -6.86 -7.46 0.00
CA GLN A 268 -7.18 -8.32 1.14
C GLN A 268 -5.92 -9.00 1.72
N GLN A 269 -5.08 -9.56 0.86
CA GLN A 269 -3.83 -10.19 1.32
C GLN A 269 -2.93 -9.18 2.06
N ARG A 270 -2.80 -7.96 1.54
CA ARG A 270 -2.00 -6.91 2.19
C ARG A 270 -2.60 -6.47 3.52
N LEU A 271 -3.93 -6.38 3.60
CA LEU A 271 -4.62 -6.08 4.85
C LEU A 271 -4.31 -7.12 5.92
N ASP A 272 -4.33 -8.39 5.57
CA ASP A 272 -4.04 -9.48 6.52
C ASP A 272 -2.56 -9.43 6.97
N GLU A 273 -1.62 -9.17 6.04
CA GLU A 273 -0.20 -8.98 6.39
C GLU A 273 0.02 -7.77 7.31
N LEU A 274 -0.69 -6.66 7.08
CA LEU A 274 -0.59 -5.45 7.91
C LEU A 274 -1.19 -5.68 9.30
N LYS A 275 -2.32 -6.38 9.42
CA LYS A 275 -2.92 -6.78 10.70
C LYS A 275 -1.97 -7.63 11.53
N ASP A 276 -1.33 -8.61 10.92
CA ASP A 276 -0.34 -9.46 11.60
C ASP A 276 0.86 -8.64 12.10
N ARG A 277 1.31 -7.66 11.32
CA ARG A 277 2.38 -6.74 11.73
C ARG A 277 1.94 -5.82 12.87
N GLU A 278 0.73 -5.29 12.81
CA GLU A 278 0.17 -4.44 13.87
C GLU A 278 0.12 -5.20 15.20
N VAL A 279 -0.36 -6.45 15.19
CA VAL A 279 -0.40 -7.30 16.39
C VAL A 279 1.00 -7.49 17.00
N LYS A 280 2.00 -7.80 16.18
CA LYS A 280 3.39 -7.95 16.64
C LYS A 280 3.93 -6.66 17.25
N LEU A 281 3.73 -5.52 16.58
CA LEU A 281 4.19 -4.24 17.12
C LEU A 281 3.50 -3.85 18.42
N HIS A 282 2.23 -4.23 18.62
CA HIS A 282 1.56 -4.03 19.90
C HIS A 282 2.15 -4.91 21.01
N GLN A 283 2.56 -6.15 20.72
CA GLN A 283 3.28 -7.00 21.68
C GLN A 283 4.63 -6.40 22.04
N ASP A 284 5.43 -5.99 21.05
CA ASP A 284 6.72 -5.33 21.25
C ASP A 284 6.56 -4.05 22.08
N LEU A 285 5.50 -3.28 21.83
CA LEU A 285 5.19 -2.05 22.57
C LEU A 285 4.90 -2.32 24.04
N GLU A 286 4.15 -3.37 24.36
CA GLU A 286 3.87 -3.76 25.75
C GLU A 286 5.14 -4.24 26.48
N GLU A 287 5.99 -5.00 25.80
CA GLU A 287 7.30 -5.38 26.36
C GLU A 287 8.16 -4.14 26.64
N LEU A 288 8.31 -3.25 25.66
CA LEU A 288 9.07 -2.00 25.80
C LEU A 288 8.54 -1.10 26.92
N ARG A 289 7.23 -1.01 27.12
CA ARG A 289 6.61 -0.24 28.21
C ARG A 289 6.84 -0.84 29.59
N SER A 290 7.01 -2.14 29.66
CA SER A 290 7.29 -2.83 30.93
C SER A 290 8.75 -2.67 31.38
N MET A 291 9.69 -2.49 30.47
CA MET A 291 11.13 -2.37 30.75
C MET A 291 11.48 -1.20 31.68
N PRO A 292 11.03 0.05 31.47
CA PRO A 292 11.32 1.16 32.36
C PRO A 292 10.88 0.94 33.81
N ASN A 293 9.77 0.24 34.02
CA ASN A 293 9.27 -0.05 35.37
C ASN A 293 10.19 -1.02 36.13
N THR A 294 10.66 -2.08 35.45
CA THR A 294 11.60 -3.05 36.01
C THR A 294 12.95 -2.40 36.31
N ILE A 295 13.45 -1.60 35.38
CA ILE A 295 14.71 -0.86 35.55
C ILE A 295 14.60 0.19 36.64
N SER A 296 13.46 0.90 36.75
CA SER A 296 13.23 1.90 37.82
C SER A 296 13.28 1.30 39.21
N THR A 297 12.82 0.05 39.40
CA THR A 297 12.91 -0.67 40.66
C THR A 297 14.39 -0.94 41.05
N GLU A 298 15.18 -1.41 40.08
CA GLU A 298 16.60 -1.64 40.33
C GLU A 298 17.39 -0.33 40.52
N LYS A 299 17.03 0.73 39.80
CA LYS A 299 17.57 2.08 39.97
C LYS A 299 17.36 2.56 41.41
N THR A 300 16.17 2.41 41.98
CA THR A 300 15.86 2.79 43.38
C THR A 300 16.71 2.03 44.35
N ARG A 301 16.89 0.72 44.13
CA ARG A 301 17.77 -0.13 44.94
C ARG A 301 19.22 0.33 44.90
N LEU A 302 19.75 0.61 43.70
CA LEU A 302 21.12 1.12 43.52
C LEU A 302 21.33 2.47 44.19
N GLN A 303 20.35 3.37 44.13
CA GLN A 303 20.39 4.66 44.80
C GLN A 303 20.47 4.50 46.32
N SER A 304 19.72 3.56 46.92
CA SER A 304 19.82 3.25 48.31
C SER A 304 21.21 2.76 48.69
N LEU A 305 21.76 1.78 47.95
CA LEU A 305 23.10 1.25 48.17
C LEU A 305 24.18 2.33 48.05
N ILE A 306 24.05 3.24 47.07
CA ILE A 306 24.98 4.37 46.90
C ILE A 306 24.93 5.29 48.14
N ASN A 307 23.73 5.59 48.64
CA ASN A 307 23.59 6.43 49.84
C ASN A 307 24.18 5.79 51.07
N ASP A 308 23.90 4.48 51.30
CA ASP A 308 24.44 3.72 52.41
C ASP A 308 25.96 3.65 52.37
N ASN A 309 26.55 3.30 51.24
CA ASN A 309 27.99 3.23 51.03
C ASN A 309 28.64 4.64 51.14
N LYS A 310 27.95 5.70 50.73
CA LYS A 310 28.44 7.07 50.88
C LYS A 310 28.51 7.49 52.35
N GLN A 311 27.49 7.17 53.14
CA GLN A 311 27.49 7.45 54.57
C GLN A 311 28.62 6.66 55.31
N GLU A 312 28.82 5.38 54.93
CA GLU A 312 29.90 4.58 55.47
C GLU A 312 31.29 5.10 55.06
N TYR A 313 31.45 5.51 53.78
CA TYR A 313 32.65 6.16 53.31
C TYR A 313 32.98 7.43 54.05
N ASP A 314 32.03 8.33 54.21
CA ASP A 314 32.21 9.61 54.90
C ASP A 314 32.59 9.38 56.40
N LYS A 315 32.01 8.37 57.03
CA LYS A 315 32.34 7.97 58.41
C LYS A 315 33.79 7.45 58.52
N ILE A 316 34.18 6.51 57.67
CA ILE A 316 35.52 5.92 57.69
C ILE A 316 36.57 6.97 57.32
N ALA A 317 36.32 7.82 56.31
CA ALA A 317 37.20 8.93 55.92
C ALA A 317 37.41 9.92 57.08
N GLY A 318 36.33 10.25 57.84
CA GLY A 318 36.40 11.07 59.01
C GLY A 318 37.23 10.42 60.16
N GLU A 319 36.97 9.13 60.42
CA GLU A 319 37.74 8.35 61.43
C GLU A 319 39.23 8.26 61.03
N LEU A 320 39.53 7.99 59.74
CA LEU A 320 40.89 7.91 59.19
C LEU A 320 41.63 9.25 59.38
N GLN A 321 40.98 10.37 59.04
CA GLN A 321 41.53 11.70 59.24
C GLN A 321 41.86 11.99 60.68
N GLN A 322 40.99 11.63 61.64
CA GLN A 322 41.22 11.77 63.07
C GLN A 322 42.41 10.89 63.56
N GLN A 323 42.50 9.67 63.07
CA GLN A 323 43.60 8.75 63.45
C GLN A 323 44.93 9.23 62.84
N GLU A 324 44.97 9.77 61.66
CA GLU A 324 46.15 10.38 61.02
C GLU A 324 46.64 11.62 61.79
N GLN A 325 45.70 12.47 62.25
CA GLN A 325 46.04 13.60 63.11
C GLN A 325 46.61 13.16 64.39
N ALA A 326 45.96 12.19 65.07
CA ALA A 326 46.46 11.61 66.35
C ALA A 326 47.84 10.98 66.17
N ALA A 327 48.06 10.19 65.10
CA ALA A 327 49.39 9.64 64.80
C ALA A 327 50.47 10.70 64.67
N ASN A 328 50.13 11.80 63.96
CA ASN A 328 51.06 12.94 63.80
C ASN A 328 51.40 13.67 65.14
N GLU A 329 50.40 13.83 65.99
CA GLU A 329 50.60 14.43 67.32
C GLU A 329 51.43 13.51 68.21
N ILE A 330 51.13 12.19 68.25
CA ILE A 330 51.89 11.22 69.01
C ILE A 330 53.34 11.16 68.52
N ASN A 331 53.56 11.20 67.18
CA ASN A 331 54.93 11.23 66.58
C ASN A 331 55.72 12.47 67.01
N LYS A 332 55.04 13.64 67.09
CA LYS A 332 55.66 14.86 67.59
C LYS A 332 56.06 14.75 69.06
N LYS A 333 55.18 14.20 69.87
CA LYS A 333 55.44 13.96 71.28
C LYS A 333 56.60 12.96 71.44
N LEU A 334 56.60 11.84 70.73
CA LEU A 334 57.67 10.87 70.70
C LEU A 334 59.02 11.48 70.44
N LYS A 335 59.12 12.25 69.40
CA LYS A 335 60.37 12.98 69.03
C LYS A 335 60.83 13.91 70.13
N LEU A 336 59.88 14.61 70.80
CA LEU A 336 60.22 15.54 71.85
C LEU A 336 60.74 14.84 73.11
N GLU A 337 60.14 13.67 73.44
CA GLU A 337 60.58 12.88 74.63
C GLU A 337 61.91 12.15 74.31
N GLU A 338 62.14 11.66 73.09
CA GLU A 338 63.44 11.15 72.61
C GLU A 338 64.56 12.15 72.74
N VAL A 339 64.32 13.43 72.42
CA VAL A 339 65.31 14.52 72.56
C VAL A 339 65.62 14.75 74.03
N LYS A 340 64.58 14.82 74.86
CA LYS A 340 64.81 14.96 76.38
C LYS A 340 65.55 13.78 77.00
N LEU A 341 65.52 12.60 76.39
CA LEU A 341 66.23 11.42 76.88
C LEU A 341 67.70 11.45 76.47
N THR A 342 68.03 12.19 75.40
CA THR A 342 69.40 12.32 74.88
C THR A 342 70.14 13.51 75.43
N GLU A 343 69.49 14.51 76.06
CA GLU A 343 70.04 15.60 76.86
C GLU A 343 70.28 15.15 78.30
#